data_df821e6dbe901694b5a0c222d1b7bd5e
#
_entry.id   df821e6dbe901694b5a0c222d1b7bd5e
#
_cell.length_a   1.000
_cell.length_b   1.000
_cell.length_c   1.000
_cell.angle_alpha   90.00
_cell.angle_beta   90.00
_cell.angle_gamma   90.00
#
_symmetry.space_group_name_H-M   'P 1'
#
loop_
_entity.id
_entity.type
_entity.pdbx_description
1 polymer ?
#
loop_
_entity_poly.entity_id
_entity_poly.type
_entity_poly.pdbx_seq_one_letter_code
_entity_poly.pdbx_strand_id
1 'polypeptide(L)'
;MTNTKQIQPAHADHISHYKDSFIKDLFKNNKVVVQRKYDGERMLVHFNGNETYCTSRRCSKKTGQYMENQDKIANLPHLNLGYTVIDCEFYGDTWSDAVGILHSLPDRALKLQEVTSIHFAVFDCLFFDGVDVSDQPYEVRLSYVCQILDILRNTLHDCRFHFVDQWKVDNIDKVYDIAKDIWSAGGEGVVMKPLGLGYYDKGMMLKIKRFETLDVVVCGYQEGRGKYKDVVGALYVGYYNPEDETITKISKVNCGTDEDRKTWKKWFDEGTAIGKVIEVKCQEITDKSLRHPVYMRLRDDKAKEMCTKETIFKGE
;
A
#
# COMPACT_ATOMS: atom_id res chain seq x y z
N MET A 1 29.76 1.89 -18.70
CA MET A 1 28.83 2.18 -17.59
C MET A 1 27.55 2.67 -18.23
N THR A 2 26.60 1.79 -18.45
CA THR A 2 25.27 2.15 -18.94
C THR A 2 24.59 2.92 -17.82
N ASN A 3 24.25 4.18 -18.13
CA ASN A 3 23.47 5.06 -17.27
C ASN A 3 22.08 4.39 -17.12
N THR A 4 21.92 3.49 -16.17
CA THR A 4 20.65 2.81 -15.89
C THR A 4 19.68 3.88 -15.43
N LYS A 5 18.81 4.29 -16.35
CA LYS A 5 17.74 5.25 -16.10
C LYS A 5 16.96 4.75 -14.88
N GLN A 6 16.92 5.55 -13.83
CA GLN A 6 16.17 5.15 -12.63
C GLN A 6 14.71 4.96 -13.00
N ILE A 7 14.22 3.74 -12.83
CA ILE A 7 12.84 3.37 -13.17
C ILE A 7 11.95 3.75 -11.99
N GLN A 8 10.99 4.63 -12.25
CA GLN A 8 9.95 4.96 -11.27
C GLN A 8 8.81 3.96 -11.37
N PRO A 9 8.50 3.18 -10.32
CA PRO A 9 7.33 2.32 -10.32
C PRO A 9 6.04 3.14 -10.45
N ALA A 10 5.14 2.75 -11.35
CA ALA A 10 3.82 3.37 -11.47
C ALA A 10 3.01 3.20 -10.18
N HIS A 11 2.20 4.20 -9.82
CA HIS A 11 1.38 4.15 -8.62
C HIS A 11 0.03 3.49 -8.90
N ALA A 12 -0.39 2.58 -8.01
CA ALA A 12 -1.77 2.10 -8.01
C ALA A 12 -2.68 3.17 -7.39
N ASP A 13 -3.62 3.67 -8.18
CA ASP A 13 -4.63 4.61 -7.72
C ASP A 13 -5.75 3.91 -6.96
N HIS A 14 -6.42 4.60 -6.04
CA HIS A 14 -7.62 4.07 -5.43
C HIS A 14 -8.80 4.19 -6.40
N ILE A 15 -9.59 3.12 -6.56
CA ILE A 15 -10.71 3.09 -7.52
C ILE A 15 -11.72 4.24 -7.29
N SER A 16 -11.90 4.66 -6.02
CA SER A 16 -12.79 5.77 -5.67
C SER A 16 -12.36 7.15 -6.21
N HIS A 17 -11.16 7.27 -6.79
CA HIS A 17 -10.71 8.49 -7.45
C HIS A 17 -11.28 8.63 -8.88
N TYR A 18 -11.98 7.60 -9.36
CA TYR A 18 -12.50 7.54 -10.71
C TYR A 18 -14.03 7.51 -10.70
N LYS A 19 -14.64 8.14 -11.71
CA LYS A 19 -16.09 8.10 -11.92
C LYS A 19 -16.51 6.72 -12.42
N ASP A 20 -17.73 6.30 -12.09
CA ASP A 20 -18.30 5.04 -12.55
C ASP A 20 -18.29 4.89 -14.09
N SER A 21 -18.48 6.00 -14.83
CA SER A 21 -18.37 5.99 -16.29
C SER A 21 -17.02 5.55 -16.77
N PHE A 22 -15.93 6.05 -16.14
CA PHE A 22 -14.55 5.63 -16.48
C PHE A 22 -14.33 4.13 -16.22
N ILE A 23 -14.83 3.64 -15.08
CA ILE A 23 -14.70 2.20 -14.74
C ILE A 23 -15.48 1.34 -15.75
N LYS A 24 -16.70 1.76 -16.12
CA LYS A 24 -17.50 1.07 -17.16
C LYS A 24 -16.78 1.06 -18.51
N ASP A 25 -16.14 2.16 -18.89
CA ASP A 25 -15.39 2.26 -20.14
C ASP A 25 -14.15 1.34 -20.14
N LEU A 26 -13.48 1.17 -19.00
CA LEU A 26 -12.39 0.20 -18.88
C LEU A 26 -12.85 -1.22 -19.19
N PHE A 27 -13.98 -1.67 -18.62
CA PHE A 27 -14.54 -3.00 -18.91
C PHE A 27 -15.05 -3.14 -20.32
N LYS A 28 -15.59 -2.07 -20.91
CA LYS A 28 -16.08 -2.08 -22.30
C LYS A 28 -14.95 -2.23 -23.31
N ASN A 29 -13.80 -1.59 -23.05
CA ASN A 29 -12.70 -1.47 -24.01
C ASN A 29 -11.56 -2.46 -23.75
N ASN A 30 -11.55 -3.13 -22.60
CA ASN A 30 -10.48 -4.04 -22.19
C ASN A 30 -11.02 -5.31 -21.56
N LYS A 31 -10.29 -6.41 -21.74
CA LYS A 31 -10.38 -7.53 -20.81
C LYS A 31 -9.71 -7.11 -19.52
N VAL A 32 -10.30 -7.45 -18.39
CA VAL A 32 -9.84 -7.01 -17.07
C VAL A 32 -9.47 -8.23 -16.24
N VAL A 33 -8.38 -8.11 -15.51
CA VAL A 33 -7.98 -9.06 -14.47
C VAL A 33 -7.96 -8.37 -13.11
N VAL A 34 -8.17 -9.16 -12.08
CA VAL A 34 -8.05 -8.76 -10.68
C VAL A 34 -6.94 -9.58 -10.06
N GLN A 35 -6.02 -8.92 -9.38
CA GLN A 35 -4.92 -9.55 -8.69
C GLN A 35 -5.06 -9.37 -7.18
N ARG A 36 -4.67 -10.40 -6.40
CA ARG A 36 -4.54 -10.26 -4.96
C ARG A 36 -3.53 -9.17 -4.64
N LYS A 37 -3.90 -8.26 -3.75
CA LYS A 37 -2.98 -7.29 -3.21
C LYS A 37 -2.29 -7.88 -1.98
N TYR A 38 -1.02 -8.21 -2.15
CA TYR A 38 -0.17 -8.66 -1.05
C TYR A 38 0.19 -7.48 -0.15
N ASP A 39 0.31 -7.72 1.14
CA ASP A 39 0.69 -6.71 2.13
C ASP A 39 2.18 -6.83 2.46
N GLY A 40 2.98 -6.08 1.73
CA GLY A 40 4.44 -6.09 1.81
C GLY A 40 5.06 -4.74 1.46
N GLU A 41 6.24 -4.79 0.90
CA GLU A 41 6.94 -3.61 0.36
C GLU A 41 7.22 -3.81 -1.14
N ARG A 42 6.69 -2.91 -1.97
CA ARG A 42 6.89 -2.97 -3.43
C ARG A 42 8.35 -2.82 -3.81
N MET A 43 8.78 -3.66 -4.73
CA MET A 43 10.16 -3.76 -5.15
C MET A 43 10.27 -4.01 -6.66
N LEU A 44 11.18 -3.31 -7.32
CA LEU A 44 11.66 -3.69 -8.63
C LEU A 44 12.90 -4.57 -8.45
N VAL A 45 12.89 -5.74 -9.07
CA VAL A 45 14.06 -6.62 -9.13
C VAL A 45 14.68 -6.48 -10.52
N HIS A 46 15.93 -6.10 -10.56
CA HIS A 46 16.71 -5.85 -11.75
C HIS A 46 17.71 -6.97 -11.94
N PHE A 47 17.59 -7.69 -13.03
CA PHE A 47 18.55 -8.68 -13.48
C PHE A 47 19.42 -8.05 -14.58
N ASN A 48 20.72 -8.04 -14.42
CA ASN A 48 21.67 -7.45 -15.37
C ASN A 48 22.85 -8.39 -15.57
N GLY A 49 22.62 -9.48 -16.29
CA GLY A 49 23.61 -10.54 -16.47
C GLY A 49 24.01 -11.19 -15.15
N ASN A 50 25.23 -10.89 -14.69
CA ASN A 50 25.77 -11.49 -13.45
C ASN A 50 25.39 -10.73 -12.17
N GLU A 51 24.69 -9.61 -12.29
CA GLU A 51 24.26 -8.82 -11.14
C GLU A 51 22.74 -8.83 -11.01
N THR A 52 22.28 -8.96 -9.76
CA THR A 52 20.87 -8.75 -9.42
C THR A 52 20.80 -7.75 -8.28
N TYR A 53 20.03 -6.70 -8.49
CA TYR A 53 19.78 -5.69 -7.46
C TYR A 53 18.30 -5.36 -7.35
N CYS A 54 17.91 -4.77 -6.22
CA CYS A 54 16.53 -4.47 -5.91
C CYS A 54 16.39 -3.00 -5.55
N THR A 55 15.40 -2.33 -6.13
CA THR A 55 15.08 -0.95 -5.79
C THR A 55 13.68 -0.85 -5.19
N SER A 56 13.55 -0.09 -4.10
CA SER A 56 12.25 0.20 -3.50
C SER A 56 11.53 1.32 -4.25
N ARG A 57 10.23 1.48 -3.97
CA ARG A 57 9.44 2.61 -4.47
C ARG A 57 9.89 3.97 -3.92
N ARG A 58 10.63 4.00 -2.82
CA ARG A 58 11.00 5.23 -2.13
C ARG A 58 12.25 5.84 -2.77
N CYS A 59 12.10 7.05 -3.28
CA CYS A 59 13.22 7.89 -3.70
C CYS A 59 13.78 8.66 -2.50
N SER A 60 15.09 8.61 -2.31
CA SER A 60 15.78 9.39 -1.28
C SER A 60 15.67 10.89 -1.59
N LYS A 61 15.12 11.66 -0.67
CA LYS A 61 15.06 13.13 -0.81
C LYS A 61 16.44 13.80 -0.87
N LYS A 62 17.46 13.12 -0.33
CA LYS A 62 18.84 13.65 -0.27
C LYS A 62 19.60 13.40 -1.56
N THR A 63 19.45 12.22 -2.17
CA THR A 63 20.23 11.81 -3.34
C THR A 63 19.44 11.82 -4.66
N GLY A 64 18.09 11.87 -4.58
CA GLY A 64 17.21 11.72 -5.73
C GLY A 64 17.22 10.30 -6.32
N GLN A 65 17.80 9.33 -5.62
CA GLN A 65 17.91 7.94 -6.08
C GLN A 65 16.94 7.03 -5.33
N TYR A 66 16.45 5.97 -5.99
CA TYR A 66 15.67 4.93 -5.33
C TYR A 66 16.59 4.11 -4.41
N MET A 67 16.04 3.71 -3.27
CA MET A 67 16.82 2.96 -2.28
C MET A 67 17.05 1.53 -2.79
N GLU A 68 18.30 1.14 -2.82
CA GLU A 68 18.73 -0.22 -3.12
C GLU A 68 18.67 -1.10 -1.87
N ASN A 69 18.30 -2.37 -2.04
CA ASN A 69 18.09 -3.32 -0.94
C ASN A 69 18.68 -4.70 -1.18
N GLN A 70 19.50 -4.90 -2.24
CA GLN A 70 20.08 -6.22 -2.55
C GLN A 70 20.96 -6.77 -1.44
N ASP A 71 21.62 -5.92 -0.68
CA ASP A 71 22.45 -6.28 0.46
C ASP A 71 21.68 -6.81 1.68
N LYS A 72 20.36 -6.65 1.65
CA LYS A 72 19.43 -7.09 2.70
C LYS A 72 18.66 -8.35 2.33
N ILE A 73 18.84 -8.89 1.14
CA ILE A 73 18.11 -10.05 0.63
C ILE A 73 19.05 -11.19 0.35
N ALA A 74 18.88 -12.29 1.06
CA ALA A 74 19.72 -13.47 0.93
C ALA A 74 19.56 -14.14 -0.45
N ASN A 75 20.68 -14.51 -1.06
CA ASN A 75 20.75 -15.39 -2.23
C ASN A 75 19.82 -14.95 -3.39
N LEU A 76 19.89 -13.67 -3.79
CA LEU A 76 19.18 -13.23 -4.98
C LEU A 76 19.65 -14.01 -6.21
N PRO A 77 18.74 -14.54 -7.04
CA PRO A 77 19.10 -15.30 -8.23
C PRO A 77 19.68 -14.40 -9.31
N HIS A 78 20.55 -14.96 -10.17
CA HIS A 78 21.06 -14.29 -11.37
C HIS A 78 20.46 -14.92 -12.61
N LEU A 79 19.89 -14.09 -13.50
CA LEU A 79 19.38 -14.54 -14.79
C LEU A 79 20.41 -14.31 -15.88
N ASN A 80 20.64 -15.34 -16.69
CA ASN A 80 21.47 -15.20 -17.89
C ASN A 80 20.61 -14.65 -19.06
N LEU A 81 20.09 -13.44 -18.87
CA LEU A 81 19.34 -12.64 -19.84
C LEU A 81 19.98 -11.26 -19.92
N GLY A 82 19.66 -10.51 -20.97
CA GLY A 82 19.92 -9.07 -21.01
C GLY A 82 19.17 -8.35 -19.88
N TYR A 83 19.35 -7.04 -19.78
CA TYR A 83 18.72 -6.25 -18.73
C TYR A 83 17.23 -6.53 -18.65
N THR A 84 16.78 -7.07 -17.51
CA THR A 84 15.40 -7.50 -17.26
C THR A 84 14.93 -6.92 -15.93
N VAL A 85 13.73 -6.34 -15.90
CA VAL A 85 13.16 -5.74 -14.68
C VAL A 85 11.76 -6.22 -14.45
N ILE A 86 11.54 -6.84 -13.29
CA ILE A 86 10.22 -7.24 -12.84
C ILE A 86 9.74 -6.34 -11.69
N ASP A 87 8.42 -6.17 -11.62
CA ASP A 87 7.74 -5.43 -10.55
C ASP A 87 7.02 -6.42 -9.65
N CYS A 88 7.30 -6.39 -8.37
CA CYS A 88 6.79 -7.36 -7.42
C CYS A 88 6.50 -6.72 -6.06
N GLU A 89 5.76 -7.45 -5.24
CA GLU A 89 5.65 -7.20 -3.81
C GLU A 89 6.54 -8.17 -3.05
N PHE A 90 7.50 -7.63 -2.29
CA PHE A 90 8.30 -8.39 -1.33
C PHE A 90 7.51 -8.52 -0.04
N TYR A 91 7.25 -9.75 0.42
CA TYR A 91 6.42 -10.00 1.59
C TYR A 91 6.90 -11.22 2.39
N GLY A 92 6.52 -11.28 3.65
CA GLY A 92 6.69 -12.42 4.56
C GLY A 92 5.34 -12.96 5.00
N ASP A 93 5.32 -13.75 6.07
CA ASP A 93 4.09 -14.28 6.66
C ASP A 93 3.20 -13.15 7.20
N THR A 94 3.83 -12.07 7.69
CA THR A 94 3.18 -10.84 8.13
C THR A 94 3.80 -9.61 7.45
N TRP A 95 3.04 -8.49 7.41
CA TRP A 95 3.57 -7.21 6.94
C TRP A 95 4.82 -6.77 7.73
N SER A 96 4.84 -7.02 9.04
CA SER A 96 5.98 -6.66 9.89
C SER A 96 7.27 -7.39 9.53
N ASP A 97 7.21 -8.57 8.92
CA ASP A 97 8.37 -9.32 8.49
C ASP A 97 9.11 -8.61 7.36
N ALA A 98 8.38 -8.24 6.30
CA ALA A 98 8.95 -7.50 5.17
C ALA A 98 9.55 -6.16 5.61
N VAL A 99 8.81 -5.39 6.41
CA VAL A 99 9.26 -4.10 6.95
C VAL A 99 10.47 -4.29 7.87
N GLY A 100 10.43 -5.31 8.76
CA GLY A 100 11.53 -5.63 9.67
C GLY A 100 12.82 -5.95 8.94
N ILE A 101 12.76 -6.69 7.84
CA ILE A 101 13.92 -7.02 7.00
C ILE A 101 14.42 -5.77 6.28
N LEU A 102 13.57 -5.10 5.49
CA LEU A 102 14.01 -4.00 4.61
C LEU A 102 14.44 -2.73 5.35
N HIS A 103 13.93 -2.51 6.57
CA HIS A 103 14.31 -1.34 7.39
C HIS A 103 15.43 -1.63 8.39
N SER A 104 15.94 -2.85 8.44
CA SER A 104 17.11 -3.23 9.25
C SER A 104 18.42 -2.93 8.53
N LEU A 105 19.53 -2.98 9.27
CA LEU A 105 20.87 -3.07 8.69
C LEU A 105 21.07 -4.44 8.02
N PRO A 106 21.95 -4.56 7.01
CA PRO A 106 22.11 -5.78 6.21
C PRO A 106 22.31 -7.05 7.04
N ASP A 107 23.22 -7.05 7.99
CA ASP A 107 23.51 -8.23 8.83
C ASP A 107 22.28 -8.70 9.62
N ARG A 108 21.48 -7.77 10.12
CA ARG A 108 20.25 -8.09 10.84
C ARG A 108 19.16 -8.57 9.86
N ALA A 109 19.06 -7.96 8.69
CA ALA A 109 18.12 -8.35 7.66
C ALA A 109 18.34 -9.80 7.21
N LEU A 110 19.60 -10.20 7.01
CA LEU A 110 19.98 -11.56 6.63
C LEU A 110 19.66 -12.57 7.75
N LYS A 111 19.95 -12.24 9.00
CA LYS A 111 19.60 -13.09 10.16
C LYS A 111 18.09 -13.28 10.32
N LEU A 112 17.28 -12.27 10.06
CA LEU A 112 15.83 -12.40 10.12
C LEU A 112 15.32 -13.41 9.09
N GLN A 113 15.93 -13.51 7.92
CA GLN A 113 15.56 -14.46 6.87
C GLN A 113 15.94 -15.93 7.17
N GLU A 114 16.72 -16.19 8.20
CA GLU A 114 16.98 -17.58 8.68
C GLU A 114 15.74 -18.18 9.37
N VAL A 115 14.84 -17.34 9.89
CA VAL A 115 13.64 -17.73 10.65
C VAL A 115 12.34 -17.24 10.05
N THR A 116 12.40 -16.43 9.00
CA THR A 116 11.22 -15.83 8.33
C THR A 116 11.26 -16.18 6.85
N SER A 117 10.20 -16.80 6.34
CA SER A 117 10.06 -17.01 4.90
C SER A 117 9.79 -15.70 4.19
N ILE A 118 10.48 -15.48 3.07
CA ILE A 118 10.29 -14.31 2.21
C ILE A 118 9.88 -14.73 0.81
N HIS A 119 9.03 -13.93 0.19
CA HIS A 119 8.47 -14.19 -1.12
C HIS A 119 8.43 -12.91 -1.97
N PHE A 120 8.41 -13.12 -3.29
CA PHE A 120 8.24 -12.07 -4.29
C PHE A 120 7.01 -12.39 -5.15
N ALA A 121 5.92 -11.71 -4.89
CA ALA A 121 4.70 -11.82 -5.71
C ALA A 121 4.85 -10.94 -6.95
N VAL A 122 5.20 -11.53 -8.08
CA VAL A 122 5.50 -10.83 -9.33
C VAL A 122 4.22 -10.53 -10.09
N PHE A 123 4.02 -9.28 -10.47
CA PHE A 123 2.79 -8.83 -11.13
C PHE A 123 3.01 -8.00 -12.40
N ASP A 124 4.25 -7.65 -12.77
CA ASP A 124 4.53 -6.93 -14.01
C ASP A 124 6.00 -7.11 -14.47
N CYS A 125 6.27 -6.74 -15.73
CA CYS A 125 7.61 -6.70 -16.32
C CYS A 125 7.77 -5.40 -17.09
N LEU A 126 8.87 -4.67 -16.83
CA LEU A 126 9.15 -3.38 -17.45
C LEU A 126 10.24 -3.43 -18.52
N PHE A 127 11.22 -4.30 -18.29
CA PHE A 127 12.29 -4.60 -19.26
C PHE A 127 12.42 -6.11 -19.40
N PHE A 128 12.56 -6.59 -20.61
CA PHE A 128 12.82 -7.98 -20.91
C PHE A 128 13.96 -8.10 -21.93
N ASP A 129 15.03 -8.77 -21.54
CA ASP A 129 16.22 -9.04 -22.37
C ASP A 129 16.78 -7.77 -23.08
N GLY A 130 16.90 -6.67 -22.34
CA GLY A 130 17.41 -5.38 -22.81
C GLY A 130 16.36 -4.47 -23.48
N VAL A 131 15.14 -4.95 -23.69
CA VAL A 131 14.07 -4.20 -24.36
C VAL A 131 13.14 -3.59 -23.30
N ASP A 132 12.86 -2.28 -23.43
CA ASP A 132 11.79 -1.61 -22.67
C ASP A 132 10.43 -2.07 -23.19
N VAL A 133 9.65 -2.73 -22.34
CA VAL A 133 8.32 -3.25 -22.66
C VAL A 133 7.21 -2.53 -21.93
N SER A 134 7.52 -1.45 -21.21
CA SER A 134 6.57 -0.73 -20.36
C SER A 134 5.37 -0.15 -21.11
N ASP A 135 5.56 0.25 -22.36
CA ASP A 135 4.48 0.78 -23.21
C ASP A 135 3.64 -0.31 -23.89
N GLN A 136 4.04 -1.58 -23.78
CA GLN A 136 3.26 -2.68 -24.37
C GLN A 136 2.01 -2.97 -23.54
N PRO A 137 0.93 -3.57 -24.16
CA PRO A 137 -0.24 -4.03 -23.45
C PRO A 137 0.13 -4.96 -22.29
N TYR A 138 -0.61 -4.85 -21.18
CA TYR A 138 -0.35 -5.66 -19.99
C TYR A 138 -0.35 -7.17 -20.27
N GLU A 139 -1.22 -7.65 -21.14
CA GLU A 139 -1.24 -9.09 -21.53
C GLU A 139 0.10 -9.55 -22.13
N VAL A 140 0.79 -8.66 -22.86
CA VAL A 140 2.11 -8.97 -23.42
C VAL A 140 3.16 -9.00 -22.31
N ARG A 141 3.14 -8.00 -21.42
CA ARG A 141 4.06 -7.94 -20.27
C ARG A 141 3.90 -9.14 -19.33
N LEU A 142 2.66 -9.65 -19.18
CA LEU A 142 2.40 -10.88 -18.43
C LEU A 142 3.07 -12.11 -19.05
N SER A 143 3.18 -12.19 -20.37
CA SER A 143 3.87 -13.31 -21.03
C SER A 143 5.36 -13.33 -20.67
N TYR A 144 5.99 -12.16 -20.53
CA TYR A 144 7.37 -12.06 -20.07
C TYR A 144 7.51 -12.45 -18.59
N VAL A 145 6.57 -12.03 -17.74
CA VAL A 145 6.53 -12.48 -16.33
C VAL A 145 6.51 -14.02 -16.26
N CYS A 146 5.66 -14.68 -17.04
CA CYS A 146 5.59 -16.15 -17.07
C CYS A 146 6.94 -16.75 -17.48
N GLN A 147 7.57 -16.26 -18.54
CA GLN A 147 8.88 -16.76 -19.00
C GLN A 147 9.97 -16.59 -17.93
N ILE A 148 10.03 -15.43 -17.26
CA ILE A 148 11.00 -15.18 -16.20
C ILE A 148 10.77 -16.13 -15.01
N LEU A 149 9.52 -16.29 -14.58
CA LEU A 149 9.18 -17.19 -13.48
C LEU A 149 9.47 -18.66 -13.80
N ASP A 150 9.29 -19.08 -15.05
CA ASP A 150 9.66 -20.43 -15.50
C ASP A 150 11.18 -20.65 -15.42
N ILE A 151 11.99 -19.66 -15.80
CA ILE A 151 13.45 -19.73 -15.67
C ILE A 151 13.84 -19.81 -14.18
N LEU A 152 13.30 -18.91 -13.35
CA LEU A 152 13.59 -18.88 -11.91
C LEU A 152 13.25 -20.20 -11.22
N ARG A 153 12.10 -20.79 -11.53
CA ARG A 153 11.64 -22.05 -10.94
C ARG A 153 12.39 -23.28 -11.47
N ASN A 154 12.46 -23.41 -12.80
CA ASN A 154 12.89 -24.66 -13.42
C ASN A 154 14.42 -24.74 -13.60
N THR A 155 15.10 -23.58 -13.74
CA THR A 155 16.55 -23.53 -13.95
C THR A 155 17.31 -23.19 -12.67
N LEU A 156 16.82 -22.24 -11.89
CA LEU A 156 17.48 -21.77 -10.69
C LEU A 156 16.88 -22.34 -9.39
N HIS A 157 15.77 -23.07 -9.50
CA HIS A 157 15.04 -23.68 -8.38
C HIS A 157 14.65 -22.68 -7.28
N ASP A 158 14.48 -21.38 -7.64
CA ASP A 158 14.05 -20.33 -6.73
C ASP A 158 12.53 -20.19 -6.74
N CYS A 159 11.88 -20.83 -5.78
CA CYS A 159 10.44 -20.81 -5.61
C CYS A 159 9.92 -19.58 -4.82
N ARG A 160 10.80 -18.70 -4.36
CA ARG A 160 10.38 -17.45 -3.67
C ARG A 160 9.68 -16.50 -4.62
N PHE A 161 10.03 -16.55 -5.91
CA PHE A 161 9.39 -15.77 -6.95
C PHE A 161 8.20 -16.54 -7.51
N HIS A 162 7.03 -15.95 -7.41
CA HIS A 162 5.81 -16.56 -7.93
C HIS A 162 4.89 -15.51 -8.55
N PHE A 163 4.00 -15.95 -9.44
CA PHE A 163 2.98 -15.10 -10.01
C PHE A 163 1.93 -14.77 -8.96
N VAL A 164 1.44 -13.53 -8.95
CA VAL A 164 0.32 -13.13 -8.07
C VAL A 164 -0.95 -13.93 -8.38
N ASP A 165 -1.75 -14.23 -7.37
CA ASP A 165 -3.08 -14.78 -7.58
C ASP A 165 -3.89 -13.83 -8.46
N GLN A 166 -4.52 -14.36 -9.53
CA GLN A 166 -5.20 -13.56 -10.54
C GLN A 166 -6.47 -14.22 -11.04
N TRP A 167 -7.50 -13.40 -11.25
CA TRP A 167 -8.81 -13.81 -11.75
C TRP A 167 -9.23 -12.92 -12.92
N LYS A 168 -9.85 -13.53 -13.97
CA LYS A 168 -10.48 -12.78 -15.06
C LYS A 168 -11.86 -12.35 -14.60
N VAL A 169 -12.22 -11.10 -14.89
CA VAL A 169 -13.52 -10.51 -14.52
C VAL A 169 -14.10 -9.71 -15.69
N ASP A 170 -15.40 -9.62 -15.74
CA ASP A 170 -16.16 -8.95 -16.80
C ASP A 170 -16.97 -7.75 -16.33
N ASN A 171 -17.04 -7.52 -15.00
CA ASN A 171 -17.73 -6.40 -14.41
C ASN A 171 -17.16 -6.04 -13.02
N ILE A 172 -17.56 -4.88 -12.52
CA ILE A 172 -17.06 -4.36 -11.24
C ILE A 172 -17.60 -5.14 -10.03
N ASP A 173 -18.79 -5.73 -10.11
CA ASP A 173 -19.39 -6.47 -9.00
C ASP A 173 -18.54 -7.70 -8.66
N LYS A 174 -18.10 -8.44 -9.70
CA LYS A 174 -17.16 -9.56 -9.52
C LYS A 174 -15.83 -9.14 -8.90
N VAL A 175 -15.35 -7.93 -9.20
CA VAL A 175 -14.14 -7.39 -8.54
C VAL A 175 -14.36 -7.25 -7.04
N TYR A 176 -15.52 -6.69 -6.65
CA TYR A 176 -15.86 -6.54 -5.23
C TYR A 176 -16.13 -7.87 -4.54
N ASP A 177 -16.68 -8.86 -5.22
CA ASP A 177 -16.90 -10.19 -4.64
C ASP A 177 -15.57 -10.87 -4.33
N ILE A 178 -14.62 -10.87 -5.27
CA ILE A 178 -13.25 -11.36 -5.03
C ILE A 178 -12.57 -10.58 -3.88
N ALA A 179 -12.77 -9.26 -3.85
CA ALA A 179 -12.21 -8.45 -2.77
C ALA A 179 -12.78 -8.83 -1.40
N LYS A 180 -14.10 -9.10 -1.31
CA LYS A 180 -14.75 -9.56 -0.06
C LYS A 180 -14.21 -10.91 0.40
N ASP A 181 -14.01 -11.86 -0.53
CA ASP A 181 -13.43 -13.17 -0.21
C ASP A 181 -12.02 -13.02 0.37
N ILE A 182 -11.18 -12.18 -0.26
CA ILE A 182 -9.84 -11.88 0.22
C ILE A 182 -9.87 -11.20 1.60
N TRP A 183 -10.77 -10.23 1.81
CA TRP A 183 -10.94 -9.58 3.12
C TRP A 183 -11.41 -10.54 4.21
N SER A 184 -12.31 -11.46 3.87
CA SER A 184 -12.79 -12.49 4.81
C SER A 184 -11.68 -13.45 5.23
N ALA A 185 -10.68 -13.66 4.36
CA ALA A 185 -9.47 -14.43 4.64
C ALA A 185 -8.34 -13.59 5.26
N GLY A 186 -8.60 -12.33 5.69
CA GLY A 186 -7.59 -11.45 6.32
C GLY A 186 -6.66 -10.74 5.35
N GLY A 187 -6.89 -10.82 4.02
CA GLY A 187 -6.04 -10.15 3.04
C GLY A 187 -6.34 -8.65 2.88
N GLU A 188 -5.39 -7.90 2.29
CA GLU A 188 -5.47 -6.44 2.16
C GLU A 188 -6.54 -5.98 1.16
N GLY A 189 -6.73 -6.74 0.07
CA GLY A 189 -7.65 -6.41 -1.01
C GLY A 189 -7.16 -6.85 -2.37
N VAL A 190 -7.54 -6.10 -3.41
CA VAL A 190 -7.22 -6.43 -4.80
C VAL A 190 -6.70 -5.23 -5.58
N VAL A 191 -6.05 -5.53 -6.71
CA VAL A 191 -5.66 -4.57 -7.76
C VAL A 191 -6.31 -5.00 -9.07
N MET A 192 -7.15 -4.14 -9.63
CA MET A 192 -7.75 -4.32 -10.94
C MET A 192 -6.80 -3.80 -12.02
N LYS A 193 -6.60 -4.59 -13.08
CA LYS A 193 -5.71 -4.26 -14.21
C LYS A 193 -6.39 -4.57 -15.55
N PRO A 194 -6.57 -3.56 -16.42
CA PRO A 194 -6.97 -3.77 -17.81
C PRO A 194 -5.82 -4.36 -18.64
N LEU A 195 -6.09 -5.39 -19.43
CA LEU A 195 -5.06 -6.14 -20.18
C LEU A 195 -4.46 -5.35 -21.35
N GLY A 196 -5.20 -4.39 -21.90
CA GLY A 196 -4.78 -3.63 -23.08
C GLY A 196 -3.92 -2.38 -22.78
N LEU A 197 -3.67 -2.04 -21.51
CA LEU A 197 -3.00 -0.79 -21.13
C LEU A 197 -1.49 -0.97 -20.92
N GLY A 198 -0.72 0.08 -21.26
CA GLY A 198 0.69 0.23 -20.90
C GLY A 198 0.87 0.45 -19.39
N TYR A 199 2.09 0.28 -18.90
CA TYR A 199 2.40 0.31 -17.47
C TYR A 199 2.11 1.66 -16.80
N TYR A 200 2.32 2.76 -17.51
CA TYR A 200 2.10 4.13 -17.02
C TYR A 200 0.73 4.71 -17.42
N ASP A 201 -0.09 3.95 -18.11
CA ASP A 201 -1.40 4.42 -18.56
C ASP A 201 -2.33 4.68 -17.38
N LYS A 202 -3.15 5.71 -17.53
CA LYS A 202 -4.18 6.04 -16.54
C LYS A 202 -5.17 4.88 -16.36
N GLY A 203 -5.33 4.43 -15.14
CA GLY A 203 -6.23 3.32 -14.82
C GLY A 203 -5.61 1.94 -14.98
N MET A 204 -4.32 1.82 -15.29
CA MET A 204 -3.62 0.55 -15.40
C MET A 204 -3.64 -0.23 -14.09
N MET A 205 -3.53 0.42 -12.95
CA MET A 205 -3.55 -0.20 -11.64
C MET A 205 -4.55 0.50 -10.72
N LEU A 206 -5.70 -0.13 -10.47
CA LEU A 206 -6.74 0.39 -9.58
C LEU A 206 -6.88 -0.49 -8.35
N LYS A 207 -6.43 0.00 -7.20
CA LYS A 207 -6.51 -0.74 -5.94
C LYS A 207 -7.86 -0.57 -5.26
N ILE A 208 -8.34 -1.67 -4.69
CA ILE A 208 -9.54 -1.76 -3.87
C ILE A 208 -9.13 -2.39 -2.55
N LYS A 209 -9.23 -1.61 -1.47
CA LYS A 209 -8.86 -2.00 -0.12
C LYS A 209 -10.07 -2.00 0.79
N ARG A 210 -10.05 -2.85 1.81
CA ARG A 210 -10.99 -2.75 2.91
C ARG A 210 -10.74 -1.45 3.66
N PHE A 211 -11.82 -0.82 4.08
CA PHE A 211 -11.79 0.26 5.03
C PHE A 211 -12.81 -0.01 6.12
N GLU A 212 -12.43 0.30 7.32
CA GLU A 212 -13.33 0.33 8.46
C GLU A 212 -13.62 1.77 8.84
N THR A 213 -14.84 2.05 9.26
CA THR A 213 -15.23 3.34 9.80
C THR A 213 -15.54 3.17 11.27
N LEU A 214 -15.05 4.10 12.07
CA LEU A 214 -15.29 4.12 13.50
C LEU A 214 -15.33 5.56 14.00
N ASP A 215 -15.97 5.74 15.15
CA ASP A 215 -16.04 7.01 15.84
C ASP A 215 -14.97 7.08 16.93
N VAL A 216 -14.20 8.16 16.96
CA VAL A 216 -13.11 8.40 17.89
C VAL A 216 -13.22 9.78 18.51
N VAL A 217 -12.64 9.96 19.69
CA VAL A 217 -12.68 11.21 20.44
C VAL A 217 -11.43 12.03 20.16
N VAL A 218 -11.59 13.31 19.89
CA VAL A 218 -10.48 14.26 19.72
C VAL A 218 -9.87 14.56 21.08
N CYS A 219 -8.55 14.38 21.22
CA CYS A 219 -7.80 14.61 22.45
C CYS A 219 -6.66 15.61 22.33
N GLY A 220 -6.48 16.21 21.16
CA GLY A 220 -5.45 17.21 20.92
C GLY A 220 -5.16 17.38 19.44
N TYR A 221 -4.11 18.14 19.15
CA TYR A 221 -3.68 18.36 17.77
C TYR A 221 -2.17 18.51 17.63
N GLN A 222 -1.71 18.36 16.39
CA GLN A 222 -0.37 18.75 15.95
C GLN A 222 -0.48 20.06 15.17
N GLU A 223 0.39 21.01 15.45
CA GLU A 223 0.46 22.25 14.68
C GLU A 223 0.82 21.98 13.21
N GLY A 224 0.28 22.79 12.33
CA GLY A 224 0.60 22.75 10.91
C GLY A 224 2.02 23.25 10.62
N ARG A 225 2.54 22.88 9.44
CA ARG A 225 3.86 23.30 8.94
C ARG A 225 3.75 23.85 7.54
N GLY A 226 4.68 24.71 7.16
CA GLY A 226 4.71 25.31 5.82
C GLY A 226 3.44 26.13 5.55
N LYS A 227 2.69 25.79 4.51
CA LYS A 227 1.42 26.47 4.16
C LYS A 227 0.33 26.35 5.22
N TYR A 228 0.46 25.41 6.15
CA TYR A 228 -0.49 25.18 7.24
C TYR A 228 -0.01 25.73 8.60
N LYS A 229 1.03 26.57 8.60
CA LYS A 229 1.43 27.31 9.80
C LYS A 229 0.21 28.10 10.32
N ASP A 230 0.05 28.14 11.62
CA ASP A 230 -1.05 28.82 12.33
C ASP A 230 -2.44 28.15 12.23
N VAL A 231 -2.54 26.95 11.66
CA VAL A 231 -3.74 26.12 11.68
C VAL A 231 -3.43 24.68 12.15
N VAL A 232 -4.47 23.87 12.37
CA VAL A 232 -4.30 22.48 12.78
C VAL A 232 -3.66 21.66 11.65
N GLY A 233 -2.52 21.05 11.92
CA GLY A 233 -1.84 20.13 10.99
C GLY A 233 -2.47 18.75 10.95
N ALA A 234 -2.77 18.20 12.14
CA ALA A 234 -3.43 16.91 12.31
C ALA A 234 -4.11 16.86 13.68
N LEU A 235 -5.17 16.04 13.81
CA LEU A 235 -5.83 15.78 15.09
C LEU A 235 -5.20 14.56 15.76
N TYR A 236 -5.06 14.60 17.08
CA TYR A 236 -4.85 13.44 17.91
C TYR A 236 -6.21 12.89 18.33
N VAL A 237 -6.37 11.59 18.20
CA VAL A 237 -7.65 10.90 18.47
C VAL A 237 -7.44 9.69 19.37
N GLY A 238 -8.49 9.35 20.09
CA GLY A 238 -8.46 8.26 21.05
C GLY A 238 -9.83 7.77 21.44
N TYR A 239 -9.88 7.04 22.53
CA TYR A 239 -11.10 6.57 23.17
C TYR A 239 -11.27 7.18 24.56
N TYR A 240 -12.52 7.27 24.99
CA TYR A 240 -12.88 7.73 26.31
C TYR A 240 -12.81 6.59 27.34
N ASN A 241 -12.18 6.83 28.46
CA ASN A 241 -12.13 5.93 29.62
C ASN A 241 -13.20 6.37 30.64
N PRO A 242 -14.25 5.59 30.86
CA PRO A 242 -15.29 5.96 31.80
C PRO A 242 -14.86 5.88 33.28
N GLU A 243 -13.79 5.13 33.59
CA GLU A 243 -13.31 4.92 34.97
C GLU A 243 -12.64 6.18 35.55
N ASP A 244 -11.87 6.91 34.74
CA ASP A 244 -11.09 8.08 35.16
C ASP A 244 -11.45 9.35 34.35
N GLU A 245 -12.47 9.28 33.49
CA GLU A 245 -12.96 10.36 32.64
C GLU A 245 -11.89 10.94 31.67
N THR A 246 -10.83 10.20 31.39
CA THR A 246 -9.75 10.61 30.52
C THR A 246 -9.96 10.15 29.07
N ILE A 247 -9.15 10.69 28.12
CA ILE A 247 -9.11 10.22 26.74
C ILE A 247 -7.74 9.64 26.46
N THR A 248 -7.68 8.33 26.19
CA THR A 248 -6.44 7.66 25.81
C THR A 248 -6.20 7.85 24.31
N LYS A 249 -5.10 8.50 23.95
CA LYS A 249 -4.68 8.70 22.57
C LYS A 249 -4.28 7.36 21.93
N ILE A 250 -4.78 7.09 20.72
CA ILE A 250 -4.45 5.90 19.93
C ILE A 250 -3.84 6.22 18.57
N SER A 251 -4.20 7.36 17.96
CA SER A 251 -3.72 7.66 16.62
C SER A 251 -3.65 9.16 16.33
N LYS A 252 -3.18 9.44 15.13
CA LYS A 252 -3.16 10.77 14.54
C LYS A 252 -3.85 10.72 13.18
N VAL A 253 -4.77 11.63 12.92
CA VAL A 253 -5.55 11.71 11.69
C VAL A 253 -5.42 13.11 11.07
N ASN A 254 -5.56 13.21 9.73
CA ASN A 254 -5.73 14.51 9.11
C ASN A 254 -6.99 15.20 9.65
N CYS A 255 -7.13 16.50 9.42
CA CYS A 255 -8.25 17.28 9.96
C CYS A 255 -9.19 17.81 8.87
N GLY A 256 -9.27 17.11 7.72
CA GLY A 256 -10.17 17.48 6.63
C GLY A 256 -9.59 18.53 5.68
N THR A 257 -10.45 19.42 5.19
CA THR A 257 -10.13 20.50 4.26
C THR A 257 -9.34 21.64 4.91
N ASP A 258 -8.89 22.61 4.11
CA ASP A 258 -8.22 23.82 4.63
C ASP A 258 -9.17 24.66 5.51
N GLU A 259 -10.49 24.59 5.29
CA GLU A 259 -11.50 25.25 6.12
C GLU A 259 -11.74 24.51 7.44
N ASP A 260 -11.78 23.20 7.40
CA ASP A 260 -11.87 22.38 8.61
C ASP A 260 -10.67 22.64 9.54
N ARG A 261 -9.47 22.81 8.98
CA ARG A 261 -8.25 23.14 9.76
C ARG A 261 -8.37 24.43 10.55
N LYS A 262 -8.98 25.47 9.95
CA LYS A 262 -9.23 26.76 10.61
C LYS A 262 -10.30 26.60 11.69
N THR A 263 -11.34 25.86 11.39
CA THR A 263 -12.44 25.59 12.34
C THR A 263 -11.93 24.82 13.55
N TRP A 264 -11.11 23.78 13.35
CA TRP A 264 -10.46 23.05 14.43
C TRP A 264 -9.55 23.97 15.27
N LYS A 265 -8.76 24.85 14.62
CA LYS A 265 -7.91 25.80 15.35
C LYS A 265 -8.71 26.69 16.25
N LYS A 266 -9.80 27.28 15.72
CA LYS A 266 -10.73 28.10 16.50
C LYS A 266 -11.27 27.34 17.72
N TRP A 267 -11.76 26.11 17.55
CA TRP A 267 -12.27 25.32 18.66
C TRP A 267 -11.21 24.96 19.71
N PHE A 268 -9.97 24.73 19.30
CA PHE A 268 -8.87 24.52 20.25
C PHE A 268 -8.54 25.80 21.03
N ASP A 269 -8.55 26.95 20.38
CA ASP A 269 -8.32 28.24 21.02
C ASP A 269 -9.46 28.61 22.00
N GLU A 270 -10.68 28.20 21.70
CA GLU A 270 -11.86 28.36 22.54
C GLU A 270 -11.98 27.27 23.63
N GLY A 271 -11.12 26.27 23.63
CA GLY A 271 -11.16 25.14 24.58
C GLY A 271 -12.31 24.15 24.36
N THR A 272 -12.97 24.20 23.18
CA THR A 272 -14.16 23.38 22.87
C THR A 272 -13.88 22.18 21.93
N ALA A 273 -12.66 21.99 21.50
CA ALA A 273 -12.27 20.94 20.57
C ALA A 273 -12.12 19.54 21.22
N ILE A 274 -11.53 19.52 22.44
CA ILE A 274 -11.29 18.26 23.14
C ILE A 274 -12.62 17.64 23.58
N GLY A 275 -12.76 16.34 23.34
CA GLY A 275 -14.00 15.62 23.62
C GLY A 275 -15.00 15.58 22.44
N LYS A 276 -14.79 16.36 21.39
CA LYS A 276 -15.61 16.19 20.16
C LYS A 276 -15.37 14.84 19.53
N VAL A 277 -16.43 14.24 19.00
CA VAL A 277 -16.38 12.94 18.31
C VAL A 277 -16.30 13.18 16.81
N ILE A 278 -15.44 12.41 16.16
CA ILE A 278 -15.30 12.41 14.71
C ILE A 278 -15.40 10.98 14.16
N GLU A 279 -15.99 10.83 13.00
CA GLU A 279 -15.90 9.61 12.21
C GLU A 279 -14.60 9.58 11.44
N VAL A 280 -13.86 8.49 11.57
CA VAL A 280 -12.65 8.23 10.81
C VAL A 280 -12.80 6.95 10.00
N LYS A 281 -12.18 6.93 8.84
CA LYS A 281 -12.01 5.76 8.00
C LYS A 281 -10.56 5.31 8.14
N CYS A 282 -10.33 4.03 8.46
CA CYS A 282 -8.99 3.46 8.53
C CYS A 282 -8.88 2.18 7.72
N GLN A 283 -7.67 1.80 7.41
CA GLN A 283 -7.40 0.57 6.67
C GLN A 283 -7.49 -0.66 7.60
N GLU A 284 -7.11 -0.48 8.86
CA GLU A 284 -7.04 -1.54 9.85
C GLU A 284 -7.09 -0.93 11.26
N ILE A 285 -7.73 -1.62 12.17
CA ILE A 285 -7.70 -1.34 13.62
C ILE A 285 -6.74 -2.37 14.21
N THR A 286 -5.56 -1.91 14.65
CA THR A 286 -4.59 -2.76 15.37
C THR A 286 -4.83 -2.66 16.87
N ASP A 287 -4.26 -3.56 17.69
CA ASP A 287 -4.43 -3.59 19.15
C ASP A 287 -4.19 -2.24 19.85
N LYS A 288 -3.43 -1.35 19.24
CA LYS A 288 -3.00 -0.09 19.88
C LYS A 288 -3.21 1.15 19.04
N SER A 289 -3.60 1.03 17.76
CA SER A 289 -3.62 2.18 16.84
C SER A 289 -4.53 1.92 15.63
N LEU A 290 -4.73 2.98 14.84
CA LEU A 290 -5.43 2.92 13.56
C LEU A 290 -4.41 3.03 12.42
N ARG A 291 -4.45 2.11 11.46
CA ARG A 291 -3.58 2.14 10.28
C ARG A 291 -4.18 3.06 9.21
N HIS A 292 -3.42 4.06 8.78
CA HIS A 292 -3.82 5.05 7.78
C HIS A 292 -5.20 5.70 8.02
N PRO A 293 -5.45 6.27 9.21
CA PRO A 293 -6.74 6.88 9.50
C PRO A 293 -6.93 8.19 8.70
N VAL A 294 -8.15 8.38 8.21
CA VAL A 294 -8.57 9.57 7.45
C VAL A 294 -9.83 10.15 8.10
N TYR A 295 -9.83 11.43 8.36
CA TYR A 295 -10.99 12.17 8.82
C TYR A 295 -12.13 12.12 7.78
N MET A 296 -13.33 11.79 8.22
CA MET A 296 -14.51 11.76 7.37
C MET A 296 -15.44 12.93 7.67
N ARG A 297 -15.85 13.08 8.92
CA ARG A 297 -16.76 14.14 9.38
C ARG A 297 -16.79 14.30 10.90
N LEU A 298 -17.28 15.42 11.35
CA LEU A 298 -17.66 15.64 12.73
C LEU A 298 -18.95 14.85 13.06
N ARG A 299 -19.04 14.35 14.29
CA ARG A 299 -20.19 13.62 14.83
C ARG A 299 -20.81 14.40 15.99
N ASP A 300 -21.53 15.50 15.65
CA ASP A 300 -22.23 16.32 16.63
C ASP A 300 -23.40 15.57 17.32
N ASP A 301 -23.84 14.49 16.69
CA ASP A 301 -24.89 13.59 17.16
C ASP A 301 -24.41 12.55 18.18
N LYS A 302 -23.11 12.51 18.50
CA LYS A 302 -22.53 11.45 19.34
C LYS A 302 -21.73 12.00 20.50
N ALA A 303 -22.00 11.50 21.70
CA ALA A 303 -21.26 11.84 22.90
C ALA A 303 -19.95 11.03 23.01
N LYS A 304 -18.91 11.61 23.61
CA LYS A 304 -17.59 10.95 23.80
C LYS A 304 -17.67 9.65 24.60
N GLU A 305 -18.59 9.57 25.53
CA GLU A 305 -18.84 8.40 26.40
C GLU A 305 -19.25 7.16 25.60
N MET A 306 -19.71 7.33 24.37
CA MET A 306 -20.06 6.23 23.46
C MET A 306 -18.83 5.70 22.69
N CYS A 307 -17.67 6.32 22.81
CA CYS A 307 -16.45 5.97 22.10
C CYS A 307 -15.41 5.40 23.09
N THR A 308 -15.70 4.25 23.66
CA THR A 308 -14.83 3.56 24.62
C THR A 308 -13.83 2.63 23.93
N LYS A 309 -12.91 2.04 24.72
CA LYS A 309 -11.96 1.05 24.22
C LYS A 309 -12.67 -0.12 23.53
N GLU A 310 -13.73 -0.65 24.15
CA GLU A 310 -14.49 -1.80 23.67
C GLU A 310 -15.24 -1.51 22.37
N THR A 311 -15.67 -0.24 22.17
CA THR A 311 -16.35 0.15 20.91
C THR A 311 -15.39 0.34 19.74
N ILE A 312 -14.12 0.65 20.01
CA ILE A 312 -13.08 0.85 18.99
C ILE A 312 -12.37 -0.46 18.66
N PHE A 313 -11.94 -1.20 19.67
CA PHE A 313 -11.21 -2.46 19.53
C PHE A 313 -12.15 -3.65 19.69
N LYS A 314 -13.15 -3.77 18.80
CA LYS A 314 -14.10 -4.89 18.79
C LYS A 314 -13.36 -6.19 18.49
N GLY A 315 -13.15 -7.03 19.50
CA GLY A 315 -12.69 -8.40 19.32
C GLY A 315 -11.51 -8.81 20.19
N GLU A 316 -11.67 -8.76 21.50
CA GLU A 316 -11.04 -9.70 22.43
C GLU A 316 -12.13 -10.43 23.23
#